data_d8fac4fd426f8ec34466a919edf77569
#
_entry.id   d8fac4fd426f8ec34466a919edf77569
#
_cell.length_a   1.000
_cell.length_b   1.000
_cell.length_c   1.000
_cell.angle_alpha   90.00
_cell.angle_beta   90.00
_cell.angle_gamma   90.00
#
_symmetry.space_group_name_H-M   'P 1'
#
loop_
_entity.id
_entity.type
_entity.pdbx_description
1 polymer ?
#
loop_
_entity_poly.entity_id
_entity_poly.type
_entity_poly.pdbx_seq_one_letter_code
_entity_poly.pdbx_strand_id
1 'polypeptide(L)'
;MDAENKESCLQRDSAERKGYVRAHRSFNRIWKERDSAEPDILGKILNKDNLNRAYKRVKANKGAPGVDGMTIEGAFQWIKEHNHELTEQIRKGHYTPSPVRRVEIPKSDGGVRKLGIPTVIDRIIQQAMSQQLIPIYEPKFSDGSFGYRPGRSAKDAVQRIEEYAEPVSYTHLTLPTNSL
;
A
#
# COMPACT_ATOMS: atom_id res chain seq x y z
N MET A 1 -20.86 -31.47 -17.20
CA MET A 1 -20.07 -31.03 -16.03
C MET A 1 -19.78 -29.53 -16.01
N ASP A 2 -20.35 -28.71 -16.92
CA ASP A 2 -19.92 -27.30 -17.07
C ASP A 2 -20.96 -26.24 -16.63
N ALA A 3 -22.14 -26.63 -16.18
CA ALA A 3 -23.18 -25.69 -15.76
C ALA A 3 -23.04 -25.27 -14.27
N GLU A 4 -22.72 -26.19 -13.39
CA GLU A 4 -22.58 -25.92 -11.95
C GLU A 4 -21.37 -25.02 -11.61
N ASN A 5 -20.31 -25.06 -12.43
CA ASN A 5 -19.11 -24.23 -12.22
C ASN A 5 -19.33 -22.77 -12.62
N LYS A 6 -20.25 -22.47 -13.53
CA LYS A 6 -20.60 -21.09 -13.92
C LYS A 6 -21.49 -20.40 -12.89
N GLU A 7 -22.44 -21.10 -12.27
CA GLU A 7 -23.27 -20.49 -11.21
C GLU A 7 -22.48 -20.16 -9.95
N SER A 8 -21.53 -21.00 -9.55
CA SER A 8 -20.68 -20.74 -8.39
C SER A 8 -19.73 -19.54 -8.60
N CYS A 9 -19.30 -19.30 -9.84
CA CYS A 9 -18.47 -18.14 -10.20
C CYS A 9 -19.29 -16.84 -10.17
N LEU A 10 -20.51 -16.86 -10.70
CA LEU A 10 -21.41 -15.69 -10.70
C LEU A 10 -21.87 -15.31 -9.29
N GLN A 11 -22.06 -16.28 -8.38
CA GLN A 11 -22.38 -16.02 -6.99
C GLN A 11 -21.21 -15.42 -6.20
N ARG A 12 -19.96 -15.83 -6.47
CA ARG A 12 -18.76 -15.23 -5.87
C ARG A 12 -18.60 -13.78 -6.30
N ASP A 13 -18.72 -13.48 -7.58
CA ASP A 13 -18.61 -12.11 -8.10
C ASP A 13 -19.66 -11.17 -7.51
N SER A 14 -20.88 -11.66 -7.26
CA SER A 14 -21.95 -10.86 -6.65
C SER A 14 -21.72 -10.59 -5.16
N ALA A 15 -21.10 -11.53 -4.43
CA ALA A 15 -20.75 -11.37 -3.03
C ALA A 15 -19.55 -10.40 -2.86
N GLU A 16 -18.55 -10.50 -3.71
CA GLU A 16 -17.42 -9.57 -3.75
C GLU A 16 -17.86 -8.14 -4.10
N ARG A 17 -18.74 -7.96 -5.07
CA ARG A 17 -19.32 -6.65 -5.41
C ARG A 17 -20.11 -6.05 -4.25
N LYS A 18 -20.88 -6.84 -3.51
CA LYS A 18 -21.60 -6.38 -2.31
C LYS A 18 -20.65 -5.99 -1.18
N GLY A 19 -19.53 -6.70 -1.00
CA GLY A 19 -18.46 -6.36 -0.08
C GLY A 19 -17.79 -5.04 -0.42
N TYR A 20 -17.50 -4.81 -1.70
CA TYR A 20 -16.87 -3.57 -2.20
C TYR A 20 -17.80 -2.35 -2.04
N VAL A 21 -19.09 -2.50 -2.31
CA VAL A 21 -20.09 -1.42 -2.10
C VAL A 21 -20.26 -1.09 -0.61
N ARG A 22 -20.16 -2.05 0.29
CA ARG A 22 -20.17 -1.82 1.75
C ARG A 22 -18.92 -1.08 2.22
N ALA A 23 -17.74 -1.45 1.72
CA ALA A 23 -16.49 -0.76 2.01
C ALA A 23 -16.54 0.71 1.56
N HIS A 24 -17.09 1.00 0.38
CA HIS A 24 -17.24 2.35 -0.13
C HIS A 24 -18.25 3.19 0.69
N ARG A 25 -19.31 2.59 1.21
CA ARG A 25 -20.28 3.26 2.10
C ARG A 25 -19.70 3.53 3.49
N SER A 26 -18.91 2.64 4.05
CA SER A 26 -18.22 2.88 5.33
C SER A 26 -17.12 3.94 5.17
N PHE A 27 -16.41 3.95 4.04
CA PHE A 27 -15.44 4.99 3.71
C PHE A 27 -16.07 6.39 3.66
N ASN A 28 -17.21 6.54 2.96
CA ASN A 28 -17.94 7.80 2.90
C ASN A 28 -18.52 8.24 4.26
N ARG A 29 -18.86 7.30 5.16
CA ARG A 29 -19.31 7.58 6.51
C ARG A 29 -18.17 8.12 7.38
N ILE A 30 -16.99 7.52 7.29
CA ILE A 30 -15.77 7.97 7.98
C ILE A 30 -15.37 9.38 7.54
N TRP A 31 -15.60 9.74 6.27
CA TRP A 31 -15.33 11.09 5.77
C TRP A 31 -16.31 12.14 6.29
N LYS A 32 -17.57 11.78 6.54
CA LYS A 32 -18.59 12.71 7.05
C LYS A 32 -18.48 13.00 8.55
N GLU A 33 -17.86 12.10 9.31
CA GLU A 33 -17.69 12.25 10.77
C GLU A 33 -16.37 12.95 11.15
N ARG A 34 -15.60 13.43 10.17
CA ARG A 34 -14.40 14.23 10.44
C ARG A 34 -14.78 15.66 10.75
N ASP A 35 -14.99 15.91 12.03
CA ASP A 35 -15.04 17.25 12.58
C ASP A 35 -13.75 18.02 12.32
N SER A 36 -13.88 19.31 12.18
CA SER A 36 -12.97 20.37 11.76
C SER A 36 -11.68 20.55 12.58
N ALA A 37 -11.27 19.59 13.40
CA ALA A 37 -10.11 19.70 14.30
C ALA A 37 -8.93 18.79 13.91
N GLU A 38 -9.00 18.01 12.80
CA GLU A 38 -7.84 17.22 12.37
C GLU A 38 -6.79 18.11 11.70
N PRO A 39 -5.51 17.95 12.07
CA PRO A 39 -4.44 18.72 11.46
C PRO A 39 -4.42 18.48 9.95
N ASP A 40 -4.27 19.52 9.14
CA ASP A 40 -4.15 19.49 7.68
C ASP A 40 -3.06 18.49 7.24
N ILE A 41 -3.42 17.22 7.10
CA ILE A 41 -2.50 16.14 6.70
C ILE A 41 -1.96 16.45 5.30
N LEU A 42 -2.80 16.96 4.40
CA LEU A 42 -2.39 17.31 3.05
C LEU A 42 -1.35 18.43 3.05
N GLY A 43 -1.54 19.48 3.87
CA GLY A 43 -0.54 20.52 4.06
C GLY A 43 0.77 20.00 4.63
N LYS A 44 0.72 19.06 5.57
CA LYS A 44 1.92 18.40 6.10
C LYS A 44 2.63 17.55 5.03
N ILE A 45 1.89 16.82 4.20
CA ILE A 45 2.46 16.03 3.10
C ILE A 45 3.18 16.94 2.10
N LEU A 46 2.53 18.04 1.71
CA LEU A 46 3.04 18.99 0.71
C LEU A 46 4.03 20.01 1.28
N ASN A 47 4.34 19.94 2.58
CA ASN A 47 5.33 20.81 3.20
C ASN A 47 6.71 20.61 2.55
N LYS A 48 7.40 21.71 2.29
CA LYS A 48 8.72 21.74 1.64
C LYS A 48 9.75 20.83 2.33
N ASP A 49 9.77 20.82 3.66
CA ASP A 49 10.71 20.00 4.41
C ASP A 49 10.39 18.50 4.28
N ASN A 50 9.11 18.16 4.23
CA ASN A 50 8.66 16.79 4.01
C ASN A 50 9.01 16.31 2.60
N LEU A 51 8.77 17.12 1.58
CA LEU A 51 9.14 16.82 0.19
C LEU A 51 10.65 16.67 0.01
N ASN A 52 11.45 17.53 0.67
CA ASN A 52 12.91 17.42 0.66
C ASN A 52 13.40 16.11 1.31
N ARG A 53 12.80 15.70 2.44
CA ARG A 53 13.09 14.40 3.07
C ARG A 53 12.71 13.24 2.17
N ALA A 54 11.55 13.32 1.51
CA ALA A 54 11.09 12.32 0.57
C ALA A 54 12.04 12.18 -0.62
N TYR A 55 12.47 13.30 -1.21
CA TYR A 55 13.46 13.30 -2.27
C TYR A 55 14.78 12.64 -1.83
N LYS A 56 15.33 13.01 -0.67
CA LYS A 56 16.58 12.41 -0.14
C LYS A 56 16.45 10.89 0.00
N ARG A 57 15.29 10.41 0.45
CA ARG A 57 15.04 8.99 0.64
C ARG A 57 14.90 8.23 -0.69
N VAL A 58 14.19 8.82 -1.67
CA VAL A 58 14.10 8.28 -3.03
C VAL A 58 15.48 8.26 -3.71
N LYS A 59 16.29 9.30 -3.50
CA LYS A 59 17.67 9.36 -4.02
C LYS A 59 18.56 8.28 -3.42
N ALA A 60 18.46 8.03 -2.12
CA ALA A 60 19.23 6.98 -1.43
C ALA A 60 18.92 5.57 -2.00
N ASN A 61 17.70 5.33 -2.43
CA ASN A 61 17.28 4.04 -2.99
C ASN A 61 17.81 3.77 -4.41
N LYS A 62 18.42 4.76 -5.09
CA LYS A 62 19.04 4.63 -6.43
C LYS A 62 18.16 3.90 -7.46
N GLY A 63 16.84 4.09 -7.40
CA GLY A 63 15.90 3.37 -8.26
C GLY A 63 15.97 3.81 -9.72
N ALA A 64 15.65 2.90 -10.63
CA ALA A 64 15.61 3.15 -12.08
C ALA A 64 14.59 4.24 -12.47
N PRO A 65 14.76 4.97 -13.58
CA PRO A 65 13.79 5.93 -14.09
C PRO A 65 12.47 5.26 -14.47
N GLY A 66 11.39 6.04 -14.44
CA GLY A 66 10.04 5.62 -14.85
C GLY A 66 9.89 5.53 -16.37
N VAL A 67 8.63 5.64 -16.82
CA VAL A 67 8.28 5.66 -18.25
C VAL A 67 8.77 6.94 -18.95
N ASP A 68 8.89 8.03 -18.20
CA ASP A 68 9.36 9.35 -18.64
C ASP A 68 10.88 9.42 -18.85
N GLY A 69 11.63 8.40 -18.43
CA GLY A 69 13.09 8.39 -18.51
C GLY A 69 13.78 9.40 -17.58
N MET A 70 13.02 10.13 -16.76
CA MET A 70 13.55 11.18 -15.88
C MET A 70 14.47 10.59 -14.82
N THR A 71 15.67 11.16 -14.69
CA THR A 71 16.62 10.80 -13.63
C THR A 71 16.25 11.45 -12.31
N ILE A 72 16.86 10.98 -11.22
CA ILE A 72 16.60 11.53 -9.88
C ILE A 72 17.06 12.99 -9.78
N GLU A 73 18.18 13.32 -10.41
CA GLU A 73 18.71 14.68 -10.49
C GLU A 73 17.81 15.59 -11.34
N GLY A 74 17.33 15.08 -12.48
CA GLY A 74 16.36 15.80 -13.33
C GLY A 74 15.05 16.07 -12.61
N ALA A 75 14.56 15.12 -11.82
CA ALA A 75 13.35 15.30 -11.01
C ALA A 75 13.50 16.39 -9.94
N PHE A 76 14.69 16.54 -9.36
CA PHE A 76 14.94 17.60 -8.39
C PHE A 76 14.82 18.99 -9.01
N GLN A 77 15.45 19.17 -10.18
CA GLN A 77 15.38 20.43 -10.92
C GLN A 77 13.94 20.73 -11.34
N TRP A 78 13.26 19.73 -11.89
CA TRP A 78 11.87 19.86 -12.30
C TRP A 78 10.94 20.25 -11.13
N ILE A 79 11.04 19.58 -9.98
CA ILE A 79 10.25 19.93 -8.78
C ILE A 79 10.57 21.36 -8.32
N LYS A 80 11.83 21.80 -8.39
CA LYS A 80 12.20 23.15 -7.97
C LYS A 80 11.52 24.21 -8.82
N GLU A 81 11.35 23.94 -10.11
CA GLU A 81 10.71 24.86 -11.08
C GLU A 81 9.17 24.79 -11.00
N HIS A 82 8.60 23.58 -10.84
CA HIS A 82 7.15 23.34 -10.93
C HIS A 82 6.48 23.04 -9.58
N ASN A 83 7.15 23.26 -8.45
CA ASN A 83 6.62 22.91 -7.13
C ASN A 83 5.25 23.52 -6.84
N HIS A 84 5.05 24.79 -7.21
CA HIS A 84 3.79 25.49 -6.97
C HIS A 84 2.64 24.84 -7.76
N GLU A 85 2.84 24.58 -9.04
CA GLU A 85 1.86 23.95 -9.91
C GLU A 85 1.50 22.53 -9.42
N LEU A 86 2.54 21.72 -9.10
CA LEU A 86 2.37 20.37 -8.59
C LEU A 86 1.54 20.36 -7.30
N THR A 87 1.87 21.21 -6.35
CA THR A 87 1.16 21.27 -5.06
C THR A 87 -0.27 21.76 -5.23
N GLU A 88 -0.54 22.69 -6.13
CA GLU A 88 -1.88 23.16 -6.48
C GLU A 88 -2.72 22.07 -7.15
N GLN A 89 -2.15 21.32 -8.08
CA GLN A 89 -2.82 20.18 -8.72
C GLN A 89 -3.22 19.12 -7.69
N ILE A 90 -2.32 18.80 -6.75
CA ILE A 90 -2.60 17.83 -5.68
C ILE A 90 -3.68 18.37 -4.74
N ARG A 91 -3.62 19.64 -4.33
CA ARG A 91 -4.64 20.27 -3.45
C ARG A 91 -6.03 20.28 -4.08
N LYS A 92 -6.10 20.52 -5.38
CA LYS A 92 -7.37 20.52 -6.14
C LYS A 92 -7.86 19.12 -6.51
N GLY A 93 -7.10 18.06 -6.21
CA GLY A 93 -7.45 16.70 -6.59
C GLY A 93 -7.33 16.41 -8.09
N HIS A 94 -6.63 17.25 -8.84
CA HIS A 94 -6.44 17.11 -10.29
C HIS A 94 -5.16 16.35 -10.66
N TYR A 95 -4.31 16.04 -9.67
CA TYR A 95 -3.09 15.28 -9.92
C TYR A 95 -3.41 13.85 -10.32
N THR A 96 -2.94 13.46 -11.50
CA THR A 96 -3.04 12.09 -12.01
C THR A 96 -1.64 11.49 -12.11
N PRO A 97 -1.36 10.38 -11.40
CA PRO A 97 -0.08 9.69 -11.50
C PRO A 97 0.20 9.23 -12.93
N SER A 98 1.45 9.28 -13.33
CA SER A 98 1.89 8.82 -14.65
C SER A 98 1.81 7.30 -14.78
N PRO A 99 1.66 6.75 -16.00
CA PRO A 99 1.76 5.31 -16.22
C PRO A 99 3.07 4.72 -15.69
N VAL A 100 3.02 3.50 -15.19
CA VAL A 100 4.22 2.80 -14.72
C VAL A 100 4.98 2.15 -15.87
N ARG A 101 6.31 2.19 -15.84
CA ARG A 101 7.15 1.41 -16.73
C ARG A 101 7.12 -0.05 -16.32
N ARG A 102 6.62 -0.91 -17.20
CA ARG A 102 6.56 -2.35 -16.94
C ARG A 102 7.91 -2.99 -17.23
N VAL A 103 8.42 -3.78 -16.29
CA VAL A 103 9.63 -4.59 -16.43
C VAL A 103 9.30 -6.02 -16.02
N GLU A 104 9.80 -7.00 -16.77
CA GLU A 104 9.65 -8.41 -16.48
C GLU A 104 10.91 -8.96 -15.84
N ILE A 105 10.75 -9.60 -14.70
CA ILE A 105 11.85 -10.20 -13.94
C ILE A 105 11.64 -11.71 -13.93
N PRO A 106 12.61 -12.51 -14.40
CA PRO A 106 12.51 -13.96 -14.35
C PRO A 106 12.51 -14.44 -12.89
N LYS A 107 11.67 -15.43 -12.59
CA LYS A 107 11.65 -16.14 -11.31
C LYS A 107 12.55 -17.38 -11.38
N SER A 108 12.98 -17.88 -10.21
CA SER A 108 13.73 -19.10 -10.08
C SER A 108 13.00 -20.39 -10.54
N ASP A 109 11.66 -20.33 -10.55
CA ASP A 109 10.77 -21.41 -10.99
C ASP A 109 10.47 -21.39 -12.51
N GLY A 110 11.15 -20.56 -13.28
CA GLY A 110 10.92 -20.38 -14.73
C GLY A 110 9.75 -19.46 -15.09
N GLY A 111 9.01 -18.94 -14.11
CA GLY A 111 7.96 -17.97 -14.32
C GLY A 111 8.48 -16.54 -14.49
N VAL A 112 7.59 -15.60 -14.81
CA VAL A 112 7.91 -14.17 -14.96
C VAL A 112 7.14 -13.34 -13.93
N ARG A 113 7.83 -12.43 -13.24
CA ARG A 113 7.23 -11.43 -12.36
C ARG A 113 7.18 -10.07 -13.06
N LYS A 114 5.99 -9.54 -13.24
CA LYS A 114 5.79 -8.20 -13.80
C LYS A 114 5.96 -7.15 -12.69
N LEU A 115 6.88 -6.22 -12.88
CA LEU A 115 7.15 -5.10 -11.98
C LEU A 115 6.73 -3.80 -12.67
N GLY A 116 5.97 -2.95 -11.98
CA GLY A 116 5.67 -1.58 -12.41
C GLY A 116 6.60 -0.60 -11.71
N ILE A 117 7.33 0.20 -12.49
CA ILE A 117 8.22 1.24 -11.97
C ILE A 117 7.55 2.61 -12.19
N PRO A 118 7.07 3.29 -11.13
CA PRO A 118 6.51 4.63 -11.22
C PRO A 118 7.57 5.67 -11.61
N THR A 119 7.13 6.85 -12.06
CA THR A 119 8.03 7.98 -12.30
C THR A 119 8.71 8.44 -11.01
N VAL A 120 9.81 9.16 -11.14
CA VAL A 120 10.54 9.66 -9.95
C VAL A 120 9.67 10.64 -9.16
N ILE A 121 8.89 11.47 -9.83
CA ILE A 121 7.96 12.43 -9.21
C ILE A 121 6.91 11.69 -8.40
N ASP A 122 6.25 10.69 -8.98
CA ASP A 122 5.24 9.87 -8.29
C ASP A 122 5.83 9.19 -7.05
N ARG A 123 7.06 8.65 -7.13
CA ARG A 123 7.76 8.04 -5.98
C ARG A 123 8.03 9.04 -4.87
N ILE A 124 8.39 10.29 -5.21
CA ILE A 124 8.62 11.34 -4.21
C ILE A 124 7.31 11.69 -3.50
N ILE A 125 6.21 11.82 -4.24
CA ILE A 125 4.88 12.09 -3.65
C ILE A 125 4.45 10.92 -2.76
N GLN A 126 4.55 9.68 -3.22
CA GLN A 126 4.24 8.48 -2.44
C GLN A 126 5.08 8.40 -1.16
N GLN A 127 6.38 8.70 -1.26
CA GLN A 127 7.27 8.74 -0.09
C GLN A 127 6.88 9.86 0.88
N ALA A 128 6.49 11.04 0.38
CA ALA A 128 6.04 12.15 1.20
C ALA A 128 4.75 11.81 1.96
N MET A 129 3.80 11.12 1.31
CA MET A 129 2.58 10.60 1.95
C MET A 129 2.93 9.57 3.03
N SER A 130 3.73 8.57 2.70
CA SER A 130 4.15 7.49 3.61
C SER A 130 4.78 8.05 4.90
N GLN A 131 5.63 9.07 4.80
CA GLN A 131 6.28 9.69 5.95
C GLN A 131 5.32 10.36 6.93
N GLN A 132 4.17 10.85 6.46
CA GLN A 132 3.16 11.48 7.30
C GLN A 132 2.12 10.48 7.80
N LEU A 133 1.83 9.42 7.03
CA LEU A 133 0.83 8.42 7.40
C LEU A 133 1.38 7.37 8.39
N ILE A 134 2.64 6.98 8.25
CA ILE A 134 3.25 5.99 9.15
C ILE A 134 3.10 6.37 10.63
N PRO A 135 3.46 7.57 11.10
CA PRO A 135 3.32 7.95 12.52
C PRO A 135 1.87 7.93 13.03
N ILE A 136 0.90 8.12 12.14
CA ILE A 136 -0.52 8.15 12.46
C ILE A 136 -1.10 6.74 12.59
N TYR A 137 -0.71 5.84 11.69
CA TYR A 137 -1.31 4.51 11.58
C TYR A 137 -0.52 3.43 12.31
N GLU A 138 0.82 3.57 12.42
CA GLU A 138 1.68 2.58 13.06
C GLU A 138 1.23 2.20 14.49
N PRO A 139 0.83 3.16 15.35
CA PRO A 139 0.34 2.85 16.69
C PRO A 139 -1.04 2.15 16.72
N LYS A 140 -1.78 2.19 15.60
CA LYS A 140 -3.12 1.62 15.50
C LYS A 140 -3.14 0.18 14.98
N PHE A 141 -2.02 -0.32 14.49
CA PHE A 141 -1.93 -1.68 14.00
C PHE A 141 -1.85 -2.69 15.15
N SER A 142 -2.50 -3.84 14.98
CA SER A 142 -2.39 -4.96 15.89
C SER A 142 -0.94 -5.45 16.05
N ASP A 143 -0.58 -5.96 17.22
CA ASP A 143 0.71 -6.56 17.49
C ASP A 143 1.00 -7.79 16.63
N GLY A 144 -0.03 -8.48 16.15
CA GLY A 144 0.07 -9.60 15.22
C GLY A 144 0.27 -9.19 13.76
N SER A 145 0.31 -7.89 13.43
CA SER A 145 0.57 -7.40 12.08
C SER A 145 2.06 -7.16 11.86
N PHE A 146 2.68 -7.87 10.91
CA PHE A 146 4.12 -7.82 10.64
C PHE A 146 4.47 -7.29 9.24
N GLY A 147 3.58 -7.48 8.25
CA GLY A 147 3.84 -7.14 6.87
C GLY A 147 3.99 -5.63 6.62
N TYR A 148 5.06 -5.24 5.93
CA TYR A 148 5.35 -3.85 5.49
C TYR A 148 5.40 -2.81 6.61
N ARG A 149 5.64 -3.22 7.85
CA ARG A 149 5.76 -2.32 9.00
C ARG A 149 7.22 -2.01 9.32
N PRO A 150 7.55 -0.77 9.72
CA PRO A 150 8.90 -0.42 10.18
C PRO A 150 9.33 -1.26 11.40
N GLY A 151 10.55 -1.77 11.37
CA GLY A 151 11.12 -2.52 12.49
C GLY A 151 10.51 -3.90 12.74
N ARG A 152 9.65 -4.41 11.84
CA ARG A 152 9.08 -5.76 11.90
C ARG A 152 9.51 -6.59 10.70
N SER A 153 9.77 -7.86 10.90
CA SER A 153 10.26 -8.78 9.86
C SER A 153 9.42 -10.05 9.76
N ALA A 154 9.61 -10.80 8.68
CA ALA A 154 9.01 -12.12 8.53
C ALA A 154 9.50 -13.11 9.61
N LYS A 155 10.75 -12.96 10.10
CA LYS A 155 11.28 -13.76 11.21
C LYS A 155 10.48 -13.53 12.48
N ASP A 156 10.18 -12.27 12.81
CA ASP A 156 9.38 -11.94 14.01
C ASP A 156 7.97 -12.52 13.92
N ALA A 157 7.41 -12.56 12.69
CA ALA A 157 6.10 -13.19 12.46
C ALA A 157 6.13 -14.69 12.73
N VAL A 158 7.18 -15.39 12.26
CA VAL A 158 7.35 -16.84 12.51
C VAL A 158 7.54 -17.10 14.00
N GLN A 159 8.40 -16.34 14.66
CA GLN A 159 8.61 -16.45 16.10
C GLN A 159 7.30 -16.25 16.90
N ARG A 160 6.48 -15.30 16.47
CA ARG A 160 5.17 -15.07 17.11
C ARG A 160 4.20 -16.23 16.92
N ILE A 161 4.25 -16.91 15.76
CA ILE A 161 3.47 -18.14 15.53
C ILE A 161 3.95 -19.25 16.45
N GLU A 162 5.24 -19.43 16.61
CA GLU A 162 5.83 -20.43 17.52
C GLU A 162 5.38 -20.17 18.96
N GLU A 163 5.43 -18.91 19.45
CA GLU A 163 4.94 -18.53 20.79
C GLU A 163 3.45 -18.86 21.00
N TYR A 164 2.62 -18.75 19.97
CA TYR A 164 1.20 -19.14 20.06
C TYR A 164 0.99 -20.65 19.94
N ALA A 165 1.85 -21.36 19.24
CA ALA A 165 1.72 -22.81 19.03
C ALA A 165 2.19 -23.63 20.25
N GLU A 166 3.19 -23.15 21.01
CA GLU A 166 3.71 -23.84 22.18
C GLU A 166 2.64 -24.17 23.25
N PRO A 167 1.73 -23.23 23.66
CA PRO A 167 0.69 -23.53 24.65
C PRO A 167 -0.45 -24.39 24.07
N VAL A 168 -0.59 -24.50 22.76
CA VAL A 168 -1.69 -25.23 22.09
C VAL A 168 -1.32 -26.70 21.81
N SER A 169 -0.14 -27.14 22.22
CA SER A 169 0.36 -28.53 22.00
C SER A 169 -0.54 -29.64 22.56
N TYR A 170 -1.66 -29.32 23.22
CA TYR A 170 -2.59 -30.27 23.83
C TYR A 170 -4.08 -30.06 23.50
N THR A 171 -4.44 -29.24 22.56
CA THR A 171 -5.81 -29.27 22.05
C THR A 171 -5.93 -30.37 21.01
N HIS A 172 -6.32 -31.57 21.47
CA HIS A 172 -6.81 -32.63 20.59
C HIS A 172 -8.02 -32.11 19.82
N LEU A 173 -7.87 -31.81 18.54
CA LEU A 173 -8.95 -31.81 17.59
C LEU A 173 -9.42 -33.26 17.41
N THR A 174 -10.25 -33.74 18.31
CA THR A 174 -11.03 -34.95 18.06
C THR A 174 -12.06 -34.60 17.00
N LEU A 175 -11.75 -34.95 15.74
CA LEU A 175 -12.79 -35.02 14.71
C LEU A 175 -13.83 -36.03 15.22
N PRO A 176 -15.15 -35.69 15.17
CA PRO A 176 -16.18 -36.67 15.47
C PRO A 176 -16.05 -37.80 14.47
N THR A 177 -15.56 -38.95 14.95
CA THR A 177 -15.65 -40.20 14.18
C THR A 177 -17.10 -40.59 14.18
N ASN A 178 -17.77 -40.39 13.06
CA ASN A 178 -19.06 -41.04 12.80
C ASN A 178 -18.78 -42.55 12.78
N SER A 179 -18.97 -43.21 13.90
CA SER A 179 -19.18 -44.66 13.94
C SER A 179 -20.56 -44.95 13.39
N LEU A 180 -20.61 -45.57 12.24
CA LEU A 180 -21.76 -46.28 11.73
C LEU A 180 -22.05 -47.49 12.62
#